data_96093de1eac08167adefaeba199d2d42
#
_entry.id   96093de1eac08167adefaeba199d2d42
#
_cell.length_a   1.000
_cell.length_b   1.000
_cell.length_c   1.000
_cell.angle_alpha   90.00
_cell.angle_beta   90.00
_cell.angle_gamma   90.00
#
_symmetry.space_group_name_H-M   'P 1'
#
loop_
_entity.id
_entity.type
_entity.pdbx_description
1 polymer ?
#
loop_
_entity_poly.entity_id
_entity_poly.type
_entity_poly.pdbx_seq_one_letter_code
_entity_poly.pdbx_strand_id
1 'polypeptide(L)'
;MAQFKNNDFGDVLLNRHSVRHFDKGVKISRAELREIVKEATTAPSACNLQAWQFVVVDTDEGKKKLHEFYMPFNNPQIDTSSAVIQIFGNTLAFKKYRALWDQMYAENRISKEELDKVYNTFLPLYEHADKTMLTADAMVDSSLAAMQLMLIARAHGYETNAMAGYDAKKAASVM
;
A
#
# COMPACT_ATOMS: atom_id res chain seq x y z
N MET A 1 -9.86 -8.82 16.67
CA MET A 1 -9.95 -7.45 16.18
C MET A 1 -8.69 -6.73 16.60
N ALA A 2 -8.09 -5.94 15.69
CA ALA A 2 -6.96 -5.10 16.04
C ALA A 2 -7.37 -4.14 17.19
N GLN A 3 -6.52 -4.00 18.18
CA GLN A 3 -6.75 -3.06 19.26
C GLN A 3 -5.98 -1.78 18.92
N PHE A 4 -6.66 -0.81 18.34
CA PHE A 4 -6.06 0.48 18.04
C PHE A 4 -5.77 1.28 19.31
N LYS A 5 -4.66 2.00 19.34
CA LYS A 5 -4.30 2.93 20.42
C LYS A 5 -5.15 4.19 20.37
N ASN A 6 -5.50 4.64 19.16
CA ASN A 6 -6.38 5.77 18.91
C ASN A 6 -7.66 5.27 18.22
N ASN A 7 -8.78 5.30 18.95
CA ASN A 7 -10.10 4.90 18.49
C ASN A 7 -11.01 6.10 18.19
N ASP A 8 -10.50 7.33 18.30
CA ASP A 8 -11.23 8.53 17.90
C ASP A 8 -11.14 8.70 16.38
N PHE A 9 -12.20 8.30 15.69
CA PHE A 9 -12.27 8.40 14.23
C PHE A 9 -12.13 9.85 13.74
N GLY A 10 -12.67 10.83 14.48
CA GLY A 10 -12.54 12.23 14.13
C GLY A 10 -11.09 12.69 14.18
N ASP A 11 -10.37 12.33 15.24
CA ASP A 11 -8.94 12.62 15.34
C ASP A 11 -8.13 11.92 14.24
N VAL A 12 -8.35 10.63 14.04
CA VAL A 12 -7.65 9.85 13.01
C VAL A 12 -7.81 10.48 11.63
N LEU A 13 -9.03 10.89 11.28
CA LEU A 13 -9.35 11.40 9.96
C LEU A 13 -8.91 12.86 9.77
N LEU A 14 -9.24 13.74 10.73
CA LEU A 14 -9.15 15.19 10.55
C LEU A 14 -7.82 15.78 11.03
N ASN A 15 -7.16 15.14 12.00
CA ASN A 15 -5.90 15.63 12.55
C ASN A 15 -4.67 14.94 11.97
N ARG A 16 -4.85 13.99 11.01
CA ARG A 16 -3.72 13.43 10.26
C ARG A 16 -3.01 14.55 9.48
N HIS A 17 -1.73 14.68 9.66
CA HIS A 17 -0.90 15.65 8.93
C HIS A 17 0.46 15.03 8.54
N SER A 18 1.22 15.72 7.71
CA SER A 18 2.55 15.27 7.27
C SER A 18 3.61 15.67 8.29
N VAL A 19 4.21 14.69 8.95
CA VAL A 19 5.32 14.86 9.90
C VAL A 19 6.64 14.65 9.18
N ARG A 20 7.58 15.61 9.30
CA ARG A 20 8.87 15.59 8.58
C ARG A 20 10.06 15.21 9.45
N HIS A 21 9.89 15.21 10.76
CA HIS A 21 10.92 14.79 11.72
C HIS A 21 10.26 13.88 12.75
N PHE A 22 10.73 12.65 12.84
CA PHE A 22 10.22 11.65 13.75
C PHE A 22 11.14 11.45 14.94
N ASP A 23 10.63 10.90 16.03
CA ASP A 23 11.44 10.50 17.17
C ASP A 23 12.25 9.22 16.83
N LYS A 24 13.56 9.35 16.71
CA LYS A 24 14.48 8.24 16.43
C LYS A 24 14.50 7.16 17.51
N GLY A 25 14.07 7.50 18.73
CA GLY A 25 13.96 6.56 19.85
C GLY A 25 12.79 5.59 19.69
N VAL A 26 11.77 5.96 18.92
CA VAL A 26 10.61 5.10 18.67
C VAL A 26 10.92 4.08 17.59
N LYS A 27 10.75 2.80 17.93
CA LYS A 27 10.89 1.67 16.99
C LYS A 27 9.58 0.91 16.91
N ILE A 28 9.08 0.75 15.69
CA ILE A 28 7.90 -0.07 15.41
C ILE A 28 8.38 -1.50 15.15
N SER A 29 7.79 -2.47 15.85
CA SER A 29 8.16 -3.86 15.64
C SER A 29 7.76 -4.34 14.23
N ARG A 30 8.49 -5.31 13.66
CA ARG A 30 8.13 -5.90 12.38
C ARG A 30 6.76 -6.58 12.40
N ALA A 31 6.34 -7.09 13.54
CA ALA A 31 5.01 -7.66 13.72
C ALA A 31 3.93 -6.57 13.57
N GLU A 32 4.11 -5.44 14.21
CA GLU A 32 3.18 -4.30 14.13
C GLU A 32 3.19 -3.65 12.73
N LEU A 33 4.36 -3.47 12.11
CA LEU A 33 4.46 -3.00 10.72
C LEU A 33 3.70 -3.93 9.76
N ARG A 34 3.78 -5.24 9.99
CA ARG A 34 3.05 -6.23 9.17
C ARG A 34 1.55 -6.12 9.37
N GLU A 35 1.07 -5.93 10.60
CA GLU A 35 -0.37 -5.73 10.86
C GLU A 35 -0.87 -4.42 10.23
N ILE A 36 -0.14 -3.32 10.37
CA ILE A 36 -0.48 -2.03 9.72
C ILE A 36 -0.61 -2.20 8.20
N VAL A 37 0.35 -2.86 7.55
CA VAL A 37 0.30 -3.10 6.11
C VAL A 37 -0.86 -4.04 5.75
N LYS A 38 -1.07 -5.11 6.50
CA LYS A 38 -2.18 -6.05 6.29
C LYS A 38 -3.55 -5.34 6.40
N GLU A 39 -3.72 -4.49 7.39
CA GLU A 39 -4.95 -3.70 7.55
C GLU A 39 -5.11 -2.70 6.39
N ALA A 40 -4.00 -2.10 5.91
CA ALA A 40 -4.04 -1.21 4.75
C ALA A 40 -4.51 -1.92 3.47
N THR A 41 -4.29 -3.23 3.34
CA THR A 41 -4.79 -4.02 2.19
C THR A 41 -6.30 -4.24 2.19
N THR A 42 -7.03 -3.76 3.21
CA THR A 42 -8.51 -3.71 3.19
C THR A 42 -9.06 -2.53 2.38
N ALA A 43 -8.19 -1.68 1.84
CA ALA A 43 -8.59 -0.63 0.92
C ALA A 43 -9.35 -1.21 -0.29
N PRO A 44 -10.32 -0.48 -0.85
CA PRO A 44 -10.98 -0.91 -2.08
C PRO A 44 -10.01 -0.85 -3.26
N SER A 45 -10.25 -1.70 -4.25
CA SER A 45 -9.51 -1.69 -5.51
C SER A 45 -10.40 -2.04 -6.68
N ALA A 46 -10.02 -1.64 -7.90
CA ALA A 46 -10.76 -1.95 -9.11
C ALA A 46 -10.93 -3.48 -9.25
N CYS A 47 -12.17 -3.96 -9.30
CA CYS A 47 -12.49 -5.39 -9.41
C CYS A 47 -11.76 -6.29 -8.38
N ASN A 48 -11.40 -5.77 -7.22
CA ASN A 48 -10.58 -6.47 -6.22
C ASN A 48 -9.21 -6.93 -6.75
N LEU A 49 -8.62 -6.19 -7.69
CA LEU A 49 -7.29 -6.49 -8.25
C LEU A 49 -6.17 -6.39 -7.24
N GLN A 50 -6.34 -5.50 -6.24
CA GLN A 50 -5.32 -5.24 -5.23
C GLN A 50 -3.96 -4.93 -5.89
N ALA A 51 -3.99 -3.98 -6.84
CA ALA A 51 -2.87 -3.66 -7.71
C ALA A 51 -1.78 -2.84 -7.02
N TRP A 52 -1.40 -3.24 -5.81
CA TRP A 52 -0.34 -2.65 -4.99
C TRP A 52 0.69 -3.68 -4.55
N GLN A 53 1.87 -3.18 -4.25
CA GLN A 53 2.93 -3.91 -3.58
C GLN A 53 3.59 -3.00 -2.56
N PHE A 54 3.68 -3.45 -1.31
CA PHE A 54 4.35 -2.73 -0.22
C PHE A 54 5.75 -3.30 0.01
N VAL A 55 6.74 -2.42 0.04
CA VAL A 55 8.10 -2.76 0.48
C VAL A 55 8.40 -1.98 1.75
N VAL A 56 8.55 -2.68 2.87
CA VAL A 56 8.81 -2.08 4.17
C VAL A 56 10.32 -2.02 4.41
N VAL A 57 10.83 -0.82 4.63
CA VAL A 57 12.25 -0.53 4.86
C VAL A 57 12.42 -0.07 6.31
N ASP A 58 12.90 -0.96 7.17
CA ASP A 58 13.06 -0.76 8.62
C ASP A 58 14.52 -0.91 9.10
N THR A 59 15.47 -1.05 8.16
CA THR A 59 16.91 -1.19 8.47
C THR A 59 17.71 -0.01 7.95
N ASP A 60 18.88 0.23 8.57
CA ASP A 60 19.78 1.31 8.13
C ASP A 60 20.35 1.04 6.73
N GLU A 61 20.62 -0.22 6.38
CA GLU A 61 21.06 -0.62 5.04
C GLU A 61 19.95 -0.35 4.00
N GLY A 62 18.70 -0.67 4.34
CA GLY A 62 17.57 -0.38 3.48
C GLY A 62 17.39 1.12 3.28
N LYS A 63 17.50 1.92 4.34
CA LYS A 63 17.41 3.39 4.26
C LYS A 63 18.51 4.01 3.42
N LYS A 64 19.74 3.47 3.44
CA LYS A 64 20.82 3.89 2.54
C LYS A 64 20.43 3.70 1.07
N LYS A 65 19.76 2.62 0.73
CA LYS A 65 19.25 2.41 -0.65
C LYS A 65 18.19 3.44 -1.04
N LEU A 66 17.35 3.88 -0.11
CA LEU A 66 16.37 4.94 -0.39
C LEU A 66 17.05 6.25 -0.80
N HIS A 67 18.17 6.62 -0.16
CA HIS A 67 18.94 7.81 -0.53
C HIS A 67 19.50 7.78 -1.97
N GLU A 68 19.58 6.60 -2.59
CA GLU A 68 20.04 6.51 -3.96
C GLU A 68 19.05 7.11 -4.97
N PHE A 69 17.77 7.15 -4.65
CA PHE A 69 16.74 7.59 -5.58
C PHE A 69 15.76 8.63 -5.03
N TYR A 70 15.72 8.87 -3.71
CA TYR A 70 14.97 9.99 -3.15
C TYR A 70 15.76 11.30 -3.24
N MET A 71 15.05 12.41 -3.45
CA MET A 71 15.63 13.75 -3.41
C MET A 71 16.09 14.10 -1.99
N PRO A 72 17.22 14.85 -1.83
CA PRO A 72 17.81 15.13 -0.52
C PRO A 72 16.89 15.81 0.50
N PHE A 73 15.88 16.55 0.08
CA PHE A 73 14.90 17.17 0.98
C PHE A 73 14.02 16.14 1.70
N ASN A 74 14.01 14.87 1.29
CA ASN A 74 13.34 13.77 1.97
C ASN A 74 14.24 13.08 3.02
N ASN A 75 15.53 13.43 3.10
CA ASN A 75 16.45 12.78 4.04
C ASN A 75 15.99 12.86 5.51
N PRO A 76 15.47 14.00 6.01
CA PRO A 76 15.00 14.07 7.39
C PRO A 76 13.92 13.03 7.70
N GLN A 77 12.97 12.80 6.80
CA GLN A 77 11.91 11.82 6.98
C GLN A 77 12.46 10.39 6.96
N ILE A 78 13.34 10.08 6.00
CA ILE A 78 13.97 8.76 5.87
C ILE A 78 14.81 8.43 7.10
N ASP A 79 15.66 9.37 7.53
CA ASP A 79 16.65 9.13 8.59
C ASP A 79 16.04 9.10 9.99
N THR A 80 14.92 9.78 10.19
CA THR A 80 14.30 9.88 11.52
C THR A 80 13.15 8.90 11.73
N SER A 81 12.48 8.44 10.65
CA SER A 81 11.35 7.52 10.76
C SER A 81 11.77 6.14 11.29
N SER A 82 10.85 5.43 11.93
CA SER A 82 11.02 4.03 12.31
C SER A 82 11.10 3.12 11.09
N ALA A 83 10.27 3.38 10.08
CA ALA A 83 10.28 2.67 8.81
C ALA A 83 9.83 3.58 7.67
N VAL A 84 10.22 3.25 6.45
CA VAL A 84 9.66 3.80 5.21
C VAL A 84 8.91 2.68 4.48
N ILE A 85 7.70 2.95 4.04
CA ILE A 85 6.90 2.00 3.26
C ILE A 85 6.81 2.51 1.84
N GLN A 86 7.57 1.87 0.94
CA GLN A 86 7.51 2.15 -0.49
C GLN A 86 6.33 1.39 -1.10
N ILE A 87 5.45 2.11 -1.80
CA ILE A 87 4.28 1.51 -2.45
C ILE A 87 4.49 1.54 -3.96
N PHE A 88 4.35 0.39 -4.59
CA PHE A 88 4.40 0.24 -6.04
C PHE A 88 3.03 -0.16 -6.58
N GLY A 89 2.63 0.43 -7.70
CA GLY A 89 1.49 -0.05 -8.49
C GLY A 89 1.89 -1.27 -9.32
N ASN A 90 1.10 -2.35 -9.22
CA ASN A 90 1.33 -3.58 -9.98
C ASN A 90 0.42 -3.66 -11.19
N THR A 91 0.90 -3.26 -12.36
CA THR A 91 0.16 -3.34 -13.62
C THR A 91 -0.11 -4.75 -14.11
N LEU A 92 0.45 -5.78 -13.46
CA LEU A 92 0.23 -7.19 -13.78
C LEU A 92 -0.63 -7.92 -12.74
N ALA A 93 -1.31 -7.17 -11.85
CA ALA A 93 -2.16 -7.73 -10.79
C ALA A 93 -3.24 -8.66 -11.36
N PHE A 94 -3.80 -8.35 -12.53
CA PHE A 94 -4.82 -9.15 -13.20
C PHE A 94 -4.38 -10.59 -13.49
N LYS A 95 -3.08 -10.88 -13.59
CA LYS A 95 -2.58 -12.26 -13.77
C LYS A 95 -2.90 -13.18 -12.60
N LYS A 96 -3.16 -12.64 -11.42
CA LYS A 96 -3.58 -13.39 -10.22
C LYS A 96 -5.09 -13.42 -10.03
N TYR A 97 -5.83 -12.78 -10.91
CA TYR A 97 -7.26 -12.55 -10.77
C TYR A 97 -8.06 -13.85 -10.68
N ARG A 98 -7.80 -14.81 -11.59
CA ARG A 98 -8.46 -16.11 -11.56
C ARG A 98 -8.26 -16.83 -10.24
N ALA A 99 -7.02 -16.95 -9.78
CA ALA A 99 -6.71 -17.63 -8.52
C ALA A 99 -7.41 -17.00 -7.32
N LEU A 100 -7.50 -15.66 -7.28
CA LEU A 100 -8.20 -14.94 -6.21
C LEU A 100 -9.71 -15.26 -6.20
N TRP A 101 -10.35 -15.18 -7.37
CA TRP A 101 -11.79 -15.40 -7.48
C TRP A 101 -12.17 -16.87 -7.32
N ASP A 102 -11.37 -17.80 -7.82
CA ASP A 102 -11.52 -19.23 -7.58
C ASP A 102 -11.44 -19.56 -6.08
N GLN A 103 -10.50 -18.93 -5.36
CA GLN A 103 -10.40 -19.08 -3.91
C GLN A 103 -11.66 -18.53 -3.21
N MET A 104 -12.14 -17.33 -3.57
CA MET A 104 -13.35 -16.75 -2.98
C MET A 104 -14.57 -17.66 -3.19
N TYR A 105 -14.69 -18.28 -4.36
CA TYR A 105 -15.75 -19.25 -4.64
C TYR A 105 -15.58 -20.53 -3.81
N ALA A 106 -14.37 -21.09 -3.74
CA ALA A 106 -14.08 -22.27 -2.93
C ALA A 106 -14.34 -22.06 -1.43
N GLU A 107 -14.14 -20.82 -0.94
CA GLU A 107 -14.45 -20.41 0.42
C GLU A 107 -15.94 -20.05 0.65
N ASN A 108 -16.81 -20.24 -0.33
CA ASN A 108 -18.23 -19.88 -0.31
C ASN A 108 -18.49 -18.38 -0.01
N ARG A 109 -17.59 -17.50 -0.42
CA ARG A 109 -17.70 -16.05 -0.24
C ARG A 109 -18.45 -15.38 -1.38
N ILE A 110 -18.55 -16.05 -2.52
CA ILE A 110 -19.29 -15.62 -3.72
C ILE A 110 -20.06 -16.79 -4.32
N SER A 111 -21.11 -16.49 -5.08
CA SER A 111 -21.86 -17.47 -5.84
C SER A 111 -21.15 -17.88 -7.13
N LYS A 112 -21.58 -19.00 -7.73
CA LYS A 112 -21.09 -19.42 -9.06
C LYS A 112 -21.47 -18.40 -10.14
N GLU A 113 -22.64 -17.79 -10.03
CA GLU A 113 -23.10 -16.75 -10.97
C GLU A 113 -22.19 -15.52 -10.94
N GLU A 114 -21.79 -15.10 -9.75
CA GLU A 114 -20.85 -13.97 -9.57
C GLU A 114 -19.48 -14.31 -10.15
N LEU A 115 -18.98 -15.52 -9.92
CA LEU A 115 -17.71 -15.98 -10.48
C LEU A 115 -17.75 -15.96 -12.02
N ASP A 116 -18.83 -16.52 -12.62
CA ASP A 116 -18.98 -16.56 -14.08
C ASP A 116 -19.11 -15.16 -14.67
N LYS A 117 -19.80 -14.25 -14.00
CA LYS A 117 -19.88 -12.84 -14.41
C LYS A 117 -18.51 -12.18 -14.42
N VAL A 118 -17.73 -12.41 -13.39
CA VAL A 118 -16.35 -11.88 -13.30
C VAL A 118 -15.49 -12.36 -14.45
N TYR A 119 -15.53 -13.65 -14.75
CA TYR A 119 -14.73 -14.26 -15.82
C TYR A 119 -15.15 -13.84 -17.21
N ASN A 120 -16.44 -13.63 -17.43
CA ASN A 120 -16.97 -13.27 -18.75
C ASN A 120 -16.97 -11.76 -19.00
N THR A 121 -16.85 -10.92 -17.95
CA THR A 121 -16.96 -9.46 -18.08
C THR A 121 -15.65 -8.76 -17.75
N PHE A 122 -15.13 -8.99 -16.55
CA PHE A 122 -14.04 -8.16 -16.02
C PHE A 122 -12.65 -8.70 -16.39
N LEU A 123 -12.46 -10.02 -16.33
CA LEU A 123 -11.14 -10.57 -16.65
C LEU A 123 -10.71 -10.28 -18.10
N PRO A 124 -11.56 -10.46 -19.13
CA PRO A 124 -11.21 -10.08 -20.50
C PRO A 124 -10.88 -8.61 -20.67
N LEU A 125 -11.53 -7.72 -19.90
CA LEU A 125 -11.23 -6.30 -19.91
C LEU A 125 -9.75 -6.04 -19.55
N TYR A 126 -9.25 -6.66 -18.49
CA TYR A 126 -7.86 -6.51 -18.07
C TYR A 126 -6.85 -7.27 -18.92
N GLU A 127 -7.23 -8.43 -19.43
CA GLU A 127 -6.37 -9.22 -20.33
C GLU A 127 -6.11 -8.49 -21.66
N HIS A 128 -7.04 -7.65 -22.11
CA HIS A 128 -6.93 -6.86 -23.34
C HIS A 128 -6.66 -5.36 -23.09
N ALA A 129 -6.53 -4.96 -21.83
CA ALA A 129 -6.27 -3.57 -21.48
C ALA A 129 -4.90 -3.10 -21.98
N ASP A 130 -4.83 -1.87 -22.43
CA ASP A 130 -3.56 -1.25 -22.77
C ASP A 130 -2.78 -0.86 -21.50
N LYS A 131 -1.50 -0.54 -21.70
CA LYS A 131 -0.62 -0.15 -20.59
C LYS A 131 -1.11 1.09 -19.86
N THR A 132 -1.76 2.00 -20.54
CA THR A 132 -2.27 3.27 -19.97
C THR A 132 -3.36 2.98 -18.96
N MET A 133 -4.34 2.16 -19.33
CA MET A 133 -5.42 1.75 -18.44
C MET A 133 -4.87 0.98 -17.21
N LEU A 134 -4.03 -0.03 -17.43
CA LEU A 134 -3.44 -0.80 -16.34
C LEU A 134 -2.61 0.07 -15.37
N THR A 135 -1.91 1.07 -15.90
CA THR A 135 -1.15 2.02 -15.08
C THR A 135 -2.07 2.93 -14.28
N ALA A 136 -3.14 3.44 -14.89
CA ALA A 136 -4.11 4.30 -14.23
C ALA A 136 -4.80 3.57 -13.07
N ASP A 137 -5.27 2.34 -13.29
CA ASP A 137 -5.91 1.53 -12.26
C ASP A 137 -4.94 1.19 -11.12
N ALA A 138 -3.71 0.80 -11.43
CA ALA A 138 -2.70 0.52 -10.42
C ALA A 138 -2.33 1.77 -9.60
N MET A 139 -2.32 2.96 -10.20
CA MET A 139 -2.13 4.23 -9.49
C MET A 139 -3.29 4.55 -8.56
N VAL A 140 -4.53 4.37 -9.00
CA VAL A 140 -5.72 4.59 -8.17
C VAL A 140 -5.73 3.62 -7.00
N ASP A 141 -5.60 2.33 -7.24
CA ASP A 141 -5.58 1.30 -6.20
C ASP A 141 -4.49 1.57 -5.16
N SER A 142 -3.26 1.85 -5.62
CA SER A 142 -2.13 2.14 -4.73
C SER A 142 -2.34 3.43 -3.92
N SER A 143 -3.01 4.44 -4.49
CA SER A 143 -3.32 5.69 -3.79
C SER A 143 -4.37 5.49 -2.71
N LEU A 144 -5.40 4.66 -2.97
CA LEU A 144 -6.40 4.28 -1.97
C LEU A 144 -5.75 3.52 -0.82
N ALA A 145 -4.89 2.54 -1.13
CA ALA A 145 -4.17 1.77 -0.12
C ALA A 145 -3.17 2.65 0.67
N ALA A 146 -2.53 3.63 0.03
CA ALA A 146 -1.64 4.57 0.71
C ALA A 146 -2.39 5.46 1.70
N MET A 147 -3.57 5.96 1.34
CA MET A 147 -4.39 6.75 2.27
C MET A 147 -4.89 5.89 3.43
N GLN A 148 -5.37 4.67 3.15
CA GLN A 148 -5.77 3.70 4.17
C GLN A 148 -4.62 3.41 5.14
N LEU A 149 -3.40 3.19 4.62
CA LEU A 149 -2.19 2.98 5.44
C LEU A 149 -1.92 4.14 6.40
N MET A 150 -2.05 5.38 5.93
CA MET A 150 -1.80 6.56 6.77
C MET A 150 -2.82 6.70 7.90
N LEU A 151 -4.09 6.39 7.65
CA LEU A 151 -5.13 6.41 8.69
C LEU A 151 -4.92 5.28 9.70
N ILE A 152 -4.60 4.08 9.23
CA ILE A 152 -4.32 2.92 10.09
C ILE A 152 -3.08 3.17 10.95
N ALA A 153 -1.99 3.68 10.38
CA ALA A 153 -0.81 4.04 11.16
C ALA A 153 -1.15 5.02 12.29
N ARG A 154 -2.00 6.03 12.02
CA ARG A 154 -2.45 6.97 13.04
C ARG A 154 -3.34 6.29 14.09
N ALA A 155 -4.20 5.36 13.70
CA ALA A 155 -4.99 4.56 14.65
C ALA A 155 -4.08 3.68 15.55
N HIS A 156 -2.95 3.21 15.03
CA HIS A 156 -1.89 2.55 15.82
C HIS A 156 -1.06 3.51 16.68
N GLY A 157 -1.30 4.83 16.58
CA GLY A 157 -0.60 5.86 17.34
C GLY A 157 0.70 6.34 16.71
N TYR A 158 0.86 6.18 15.40
CA TYR A 158 2.03 6.63 14.63
C TYR A 158 1.66 7.71 13.63
N GLU A 159 2.55 8.68 13.48
CA GLU A 159 2.42 9.70 12.45
C GLU A 159 3.10 9.28 11.14
N THR A 160 2.66 9.89 10.06
CA THR A 160 3.14 9.56 8.71
C THR A 160 3.51 10.80 7.90
N ASN A 161 4.28 10.59 6.84
CA ASN A 161 4.55 11.57 5.79
C ASN A 161 4.46 10.89 4.43
N ALA A 162 3.56 11.35 3.56
CA ALA A 162 3.57 10.95 2.16
C ALA A 162 4.67 11.72 1.43
N MET A 163 5.64 11.02 0.87
CA MET A 163 6.80 11.60 0.19
C MET A 163 6.64 11.51 -1.33
N ALA A 164 6.88 12.63 -2.01
CA ALA A 164 7.16 12.71 -3.42
C ALA A 164 8.65 13.07 -3.64
N GLY A 165 9.07 13.29 -4.88
CA GLY A 165 10.45 13.69 -5.16
C GLY A 165 11.42 12.51 -5.11
N TYR A 166 11.18 11.52 -5.94
CA TYR A 166 12.07 10.37 -6.15
C TYR A 166 12.14 9.99 -7.64
N ASP A 167 13.21 9.34 -8.03
CA ASP A 167 13.35 8.73 -9.35
C ASP A 167 12.65 7.37 -9.39
N ALA A 168 11.46 7.33 -10.00
CA ALA A 168 10.64 6.11 -10.06
C ALA A 168 11.31 4.96 -10.83
N LYS A 169 12.13 5.27 -11.86
CA LYS A 169 12.85 4.23 -12.61
C LYS A 169 13.94 3.61 -11.76
N LYS A 170 14.69 4.45 -11.06
CA LYS A 170 15.75 4.00 -10.16
C LYS A 170 15.17 3.24 -8.95
N ALA A 171 14.06 3.71 -8.38
CA ALA A 171 13.36 3.01 -7.30
C ALA A 171 13.04 1.56 -7.66
N ALA A 172 12.49 1.31 -8.87
CA ALA A 172 12.15 -0.02 -9.34
C ALA A 172 13.36 -0.96 -9.54
N SER A 173 14.57 -0.40 -9.71
CA SER A 173 15.79 -1.20 -9.90
C SER A 173 16.56 -1.45 -8.59
N VAL A 174 16.38 -0.59 -7.59
CA VAL A 174 17.09 -0.64 -6.30
C VAL A 174 16.35 -1.46 -5.25
N MET A 175 14.98 -1.44 -5.31
CA MET A 175 14.09 -2.08 -4.32
C MET A 175 13.55 -3.40 -4.81
#